data_3d04ebdf25688b98612f6541a428219b
#
_entry.id   3d04ebdf25688b98612f6541a428219b
#
_cell.length_a   1.000
_cell.length_b   1.000
_cell.length_c   1.000
_cell.angle_alpha   90.00
_cell.angle_beta   90.00
_cell.angle_gamma   90.00
#
_symmetry.space_group_name_H-M   'P 1'
#
loop_
_entity.id
_entity.type
_entity.pdbx_description
1 polymer ?
#
loop_
_entity_poly.entity_id
_entity_poly.type
_entity_poly.pdbx_seq_one_letter_code
_entity_poly.pdbx_strand_id
1 'polypeptide(L)'
;MSSRTSRALLALTLSSTLLIAACGGDKSSTTTDVSTTDALASTADSATSDPADLIDEPTVSLPTEMPTELVITDITEGEGEAAVEGSTVYVYYVGVLTQDGKRFDGNYGGDPFAVTLGSGAVIPGWEQGLIGIKAGGQRQLDIPSELAYGAAGSGDAIPPDSAISFIVDAVAIVPPIDPADAPEITIEGAANVDALVSEDLVDGKGDEAKTGSNVLVHIIAFNAATGEELASTWGDPSPVGLLLEEGGSLPGLIEGIPGMKVGGRRQLTIPFADAFGTDGNSDMKLPASTDLVVVIDLLSTF
;
A
#
# COMPACT_ATOMS: atom_id res chain seq x y z
N MET A 1 -37.88 9.56 15.12
CA MET A 1 -37.36 10.46 14.09
C MET A 1 -35.87 10.54 14.33
N SER A 2 -35.11 9.68 13.71
CA SER A 2 -33.66 9.58 13.87
C SER A 2 -33.00 10.38 12.74
N SER A 3 -32.27 11.42 13.11
CA SER A 3 -31.48 12.28 12.23
C SER A 3 -30.24 11.48 11.77
N ARG A 4 -30.23 11.06 10.50
CA ARG A 4 -29.02 10.54 9.85
C ARG A 4 -28.14 11.72 9.48
N THR A 5 -27.11 11.97 10.26
CA THR A 5 -26.01 12.86 9.89
C THR A 5 -25.20 12.21 8.78
N SER A 6 -25.21 12.80 7.61
CA SER A 6 -24.33 12.43 6.49
C SER A 6 -22.90 12.72 6.89
N ARG A 7 -22.09 11.66 7.04
CA ARG A 7 -20.64 11.77 7.20
C ARG A 7 -20.03 12.03 5.82
N ALA A 8 -19.35 13.16 5.69
CA ALA A 8 -18.63 13.52 4.47
C ALA A 8 -17.35 12.69 4.39
N LEU A 9 -17.20 11.91 3.30
CA LEU A 9 -15.94 11.28 2.95
C LEU A 9 -14.91 12.36 2.62
N LEU A 10 -13.83 12.41 3.37
CA LEU A 10 -12.71 13.28 3.09
C LEU A 10 -11.58 12.43 2.52
N ALA A 11 -11.41 12.46 1.20
CA ALA A 11 -10.24 11.91 0.54
C ALA A 11 -9.05 12.83 0.80
N LEU A 12 -8.04 12.34 1.50
CA LEU A 12 -6.78 13.04 1.74
C LEU A 12 -5.94 12.98 0.45
N THR A 13 -6.18 13.89 -0.50
CA THR A 13 -5.33 14.03 -1.69
C THR A 13 -4.17 14.97 -1.36
N LEU A 14 -2.97 14.43 -1.17
CA LEU A 14 -1.74 15.21 -1.16
C LEU A 14 -1.43 15.62 -2.60
N SER A 15 -1.71 16.90 -2.95
CA SER A 15 -1.31 17.48 -4.23
C SER A 15 0.13 17.99 -4.12
N SER A 16 1.08 17.22 -4.66
CA SER A 16 2.47 17.67 -4.84
C SER A 16 2.55 18.63 -6.03
N THR A 17 2.66 19.92 -5.77
CA THR A 17 3.02 20.91 -6.80
C THR A 17 4.53 20.99 -6.94
N LEU A 18 5.03 20.40 -8.02
CA LEU A 18 6.45 20.48 -8.43
C LEU A 18 6.73 21.86 -9.04
N LEU A 19 7.51 22.71 -8.37
CA LEU A 19 8.05 23.95 -8.89
C LEU A 19 9.38 23.66 -9.59
N ILE A 20 9.38 23.71 -10.92
CA ILE A 20 10.59 23.67 -11.73
C ILE A 20 11.17 25.08 -11.78
N ALA A 21 12.33 25.31 -11.16
CA ALA A 21 13.16 26.49 -11.38
C ALA A 21 14.32 26.11 -12.29
N ALA A 22 14.27 26.55 -13.53
CA ALA A 22 15.38 26.50 -14.48
C ALA A 22 16.30 27.71 -14.26
N CYS A 23 17.60 27.47 -14.09
CA CYS A 23 18.62 28.46 -14.40
C CYS A 23 19.85 27.78 -15.01
N GLY A 24 20.20 28.25 -16.21
CA GLY A 24 21.27 27.71 -17.02
C GLY A 24 22.59 28.49 -16.87
N GLY A 25 23.60 28.00 -17.61
CA GLY A 25 24.89 28.63 -17.94
C GLY A 25 26.04 28.08 -17.09
N ASP A 26 27.24 27.79 -17.56
CA ASP A 26 27.92 27.88 -18.84
C ASP A 26 29.22 27.07 -18.72
N LYS A 27 29.78 26.72 -19.84
CA LYS A 27 31.00 25.92 -20.10
C LYS A 27 32.28 26.38 -19.40
N SER A 28 33.15 25.42 -19.02
CA SER A 28 34.54 25.44 -19.55
C SER A 28 35.28 24.11 -19.28
N SER A 29 35.92 23.64 -20.35
CA SER A 29 36.82 22.50 -20.45
C SER A 29 38.18 22.77 -19.83
N THR A 30 38.83 21.78 -19.23
CA THR A 30 40.28 21.53 -19.43
C THR A 30 40.62 20.09 -19.06
N THR A 31 41.22 19.41 -20.04
CA THR A 31 41.90 18.11 -19.95
C THR A 31 43.23 18.25 -19.21
N THR A 32 43.55 17.27 -18.35
CA THR A 32 44.93 16.78 -18.18
C THR A 32 44.92 15.32 -17.68
N ASP A 33 45.56 14.52 -18.47
CA ASP A 33 45.93 13.12 -18.30
C ASP A 33 47.09 12.99 -17.29
N VAL A 34 47.08 12.02 -16.37
CA VAL A 34 48.25 11.27 -15.90
C VAL A 34 47.84 9.99 -15.22
N SER A 35 48.34 8.87 -15.77
CA SER A 35 48.37 7.50 -15.18
C SER A 35 49.15 7.45 -13.88
N THR A 36 48.75 6.56 -12.96
CA THR A 36 49.50 5.36 -12.47
C THR A 36 48.85 4.71 -11.27
N THR A 37 48.54 3.43 -11.42
CA THR A 37 48.66 2.25 -10.53
C THR A 37 48.45 2.33 -9.03
N ASP A 38 47.63 1.40 -8.62
CA ASP A 38 47.73 0.41 -7.52
C ASP A 38 47.08 0.71 -6.18
N ALA A 39 46.30 -0.23 -5.80
CA ALA A 39 46.06 -0.86 -4.50
C ALA A 39 44.61 -0.98 -4.04
N LEU A 40 44.18 -2.21 -4.00
CA LEU A 40 43.03 -2.80 -3.33
C LEU A 40 42.67 -2.14 -1.98
N ALA A 41 41.47 -1.59 -1.88
CA ALA A 41 40.74 -1.51 -0.63
C ALA A 41 39.26 -1.79 -0.95
N SER A 42 38.82 -2.98 -0.56
CA SER A 42 37.42 -3.37 -0.47
C SER A 42 36.72 -2.49 0.54
N THR A 43 35.97 -1.50 0.07
CA THR A 43 34.93 -0.86 0.88
C THR A 43 33.61 -1.51 0.44
N ALA A 44 33.03 -2.25 1.38
CA ALA A 44 31.67 -2.72 1.26
C ALA A 44 30.76 -1.50 1.12
N ASP A 45 30.31 -1.28 -0.11
CA ASP A 45 29.24 -0.33 -0.41
C ASP A 45 27.97 -0.96 0.16
N SER A 46 27.51 -0.41 1.29
CA SER A 46 26.17 -0.72 1.78
C SER A 46 25.21 0.00 0.85
N ALA A 47 24.90 -0.64 -0.26
CA ALA A 47 23.75 -0.27 -1.05
C ALA A 47 22.51 -0.43 -0.16
N THR A 48 21.95 0.67 0.29
CA THR A 48 20.57 0.75 0.73
C THR A 48 19.72 0.44 -0.49
N SER A 49 19.38 -0.83 -0.66
CA SER A 49 18.41 -1.25 -1.66
C SER A 49 17.05 -0.73 -1.22
N ASP A 50 16.47 0.14 -2.02
CA ASP A 50 15.07 0.54 -1.96
C ASP A 50 14.23 -0.75 -1.98
N PRO A 51 13.25 -0.95 -1.05
CA PRO A 51 12.37 -2.12 -1.09
C PRO A 51 11.62 -2.29 -2.41
N ALA A 52 11.44 -1.21 -3.18
CA ALA A 52 10.84 -1.23 -4.51
C ALA A 52 11.75 -1.84 -5.60
N ASP A 53 13.07 -1.98 -5.34
CA ASP A 53 14.05 -2.47 -6.32
C ASP A 53 14.18 -4.00 -6.36
N LEU A 54 13.40 -4.78 -5.58
CA LEU A 54 13.70 -6.19 -5.32
C LEU A 54 12.66 -7.20 -5.79
N ILE A 55 11.59 -6.80 -6.47
CA ILE A 55 10.68 -7.80 -7.09
C ILE A 55 10.92 -7.79 -8.59
N ASP A 56 11.83 -8.67 -9.04
CA ASP A 56 12.02 -8.93 -10.47
C ASP A 56 10.71 -9.49 -11.05
N GLU A 57 10.27 -8.93 -12.19
CA GLU A 57 9.09 -9.43 -12.90
C GLU A 57 9.28 -10.91 -13.26
N PRO A 58 8.45 -11.85 -12.77
CA PRO A 58 8.60 -13.25 -13.01
C PRO A 58 8.22 -13.63 -14.45
N THR A 59 8.77 -14.74 -14.93
CA THR A 59 8.37 -15.30 -16.23
C THR A 59 7.18 -16.23 -16.08
N VAL A 60 6.09 -15.96 -16.79
CA VAL A 60 4.89 -16.80 -16.81
C VAL A 60 5.19 -18.12 -17.53
N SER A 61 4.92 -19.25 -16.88
CA SER A 61 5.01 -20.57 -17.48
C SER A 61 3.76 -20.85 -18.30
N LEU A 62 3.91 -21.02 -19.63
CA LEU A 62 2.75 -21.30 -20.49
C LEU A 62 2.28 -22.74 -20.32
N PRO A 63 0.96 -23.00 -20.18
CA PRO A 63 0.44 -24.36 -20.15
C PRO A 63 0.63 -25.04 -21.51
N THR A 64 0.76 -26.36 -21.51
CA THR A 64 0.92 -27.14 -22.73
C THR A 64 -0.34 -27.24 -23.58
N GLU A 65 -1.50 -27.08 -22.94
CA GLU A 65 -2.83 -27.06 -23.58
C GLU A 65 -3.56 -25.77 -23.19
N MET A 66 -4.36 -25.21 -24.11
CA MET A 66 -5.17 -24.04 -23.83
C MET A 66 -6.17 -24.34 -22.70
N PRO A 67 -6.26 -23.49 -21.67
CA PRO A 67 -7.17 -23.73 -20.57
C PRO A 67 -8.63 -23.62 -21.04
N THR A 68 -9.44 -24.62 -20.69
CA THR A 68 -10.90 -24.63 -20.90
C THR A 68 -11.66 -24.31 -19.62
N GLU A 69 -10.98 -24.26 -18.50
CA GLU A 69 -11.46 -23.85 -17.19
C GLU A 69 -10.35 -23.04 -16.47
N LEU A 70 -10.69 -22.36 -15.39
CA LEU A 70 -9.70 -21.65 -14.60
C LEU A 70 -8.75 -22.64 -13.93
N VAL A 71 -7.46 -22.51 -14.23
CA VAL A 71 -6.41 -23.29 -13.55
C VAL A 71 -5.67 -22.38 -12.59
N ILE A 72 -5.60 -22.79 -11.33
CA ILE A 72 -4.93 -22.08 -10.24
C ILE A 72 -3.74 -22.91 -9.78
N THR A 73 -2.54 -22.33 -9.80
CA THR A 73 -1.31 -22.99 -9.35
C THR A 73 -0.59 -22.10 -8.36
N ASP A 74 -0.54 -22.51 -7.09
CA ASP A 74 0.30 -21.83 -6.10
C ASP A 74 1.77 -22.20 -6.36
N ILE A 75 2.57 -21.18 -6.67
CA ILE A 75 4.03 -21.30 -6.89
C ILE A 75 4.73 -21.19 -5.54
N THR A 76 4.30 -20.22 -4.74
CA THR A 76 4.72 -20.03 -3.35
C THR A 76 3.48 -19.86 -2.49
N GLU A 77 3.37 -20.62 -1.41
CA GLU A 77 2.33 -20.41 -0.43
C GLU A 77 2.75 -19.26 0.49
N GLY A 78 1.88 -18.25 0.63
CA GLY A 78 2.08 -17.14 1.56
C GLY A 78 1.70 -17.51 3.01
N GLU A 79 1.80 -16.54 3.89
CA GLU A 79 1.51 -16.69 5.32
C GLU A 79 0.27 -15.86 5.74
N GLY A 80 -0.24 -16.11 6.95
CA GLY A 80 -1.37 -15.38 7.52
C GLY A 80 -2.74 -15.85 7.02
N GLU A 81 -3.73 -14.97 7.11
CA GLU A 81 -5.09 -15.23 6.70
C GLU A 81 -5.24 -15.24 5.19
N ALA A 82 -6.06 -16.16 4.69
CA ALA A 82 -6.34 -16.28 3.27
C ALA A 82 -7.39 -15.25 2.83
N ALA A 83 -7.25 -14.72 1.62
CA ALA A 83 -8.23 -13.83 1.01
C ALA A 83 -9.59 -14.52 0.85
N VAL A 84 -10.63 -13.83 1.25
CA VAL A 84 -12.04 -14.27 1.12
C VAL A 84 -12.81 -13.23 0.28
N GLU A 85 -14.05 -13.53 -0.06
CA GLU A 85 -14.94 -12.54 -0.68
C GLU A 85 -15.06 -11.29 0.21
N GLY A 86 -14.91 -10.10 -0.38
CA GLY A 86 -14.84 -8.81 0.32
C GLY A 86 -13.44 -8.41 0.77
N SER A 87 -12.45 -9.31 0.75
CA SER A 87 -11.05 -8.93 1.01
C SER A 87 -10.51 -8.02 -0.09
N THR A 88 -9.65 -7.07 0.27
CA THR A 88 -8.83 -6.33 -0.69
C THR A 88 -7.43 -6.93 -0.72
N VAL A 89 -7.03 -7.43 -1.89
CA VAL A 89 -5.71 -8.02 -2.16
C VAL A 89 -4.86 -7.00 -2.88
N TYR A 90 -3.70 -6.68 -2.36
CA TYR A 90 -2.70 -5.81 -3.00
C TYR A 90 -1.69 -6.69 -3.71
N VAL A 91 -1.52 -6.48 -5.02
CA VAL A 91 -0.74 -7.40 -5.85
C VAL A 91 0.24 -6.70 -6.77
N TYR A 92 1.39 -7.35 -7.01
CA TYR A 92 2.13 -7.20 -8.26
C TYR A 92 1.71 -8.31 -9.20
N TYR A 93 1.72 -8.03 -10.51
CA TYR A 93 1.33 -9.03 -11.49
C TYR A 93 1.99 -8.79 -12.83
N VAL A 94 2.08 -9.85 -13.62
CA VAL A 94 2.36 -9.82 -15.04
C VAL A 94 1.34 -10.69 -15.78
N GLY A 95 0.80 -10.16 -16.87
CA GLY A 95 -0.19 -10.84 -17.72
C GLY A 95 0.33 -11.05 -19.13
N VAL A 96 0.16 -12.28 -19.63
CA VAL A 96 0.56 -12.68 -20.98
C VAL A 96 -0.58 -13.39 -21.73
N LEU A 97 -0.57 -13.31 -23.06
CA LEU A 97 -1.40 -14.17 -23.89
C LEU A 97 -0.92 -15.62 -23.76
N THR A 98 -1.80 -16.53 -23.38
CA THR A 98 -1.44 -17.96 -23.15
C THR A 98 -0.90 -18.62 -24.42
N GLN A 99 -1.35 -18.19 -25.61
CA GLN A 99 -0.98 -18.80 -26.88
C GLN A 99 0.48 -18.59 -27.30
N ASP A 100 1.10 -17.48 -26.91
CA ASP A 100 2.44 -17.10 -27.40
C ASP A 100 3.33 -16.44 -26.34
N GLY A 101 2.82 -16.22 -25.12
CA GLY A 101 3.53 -15.59 -24.03
C GLY A 101 3.75 -14.10 -24.19
N LYS A 102 3.06 -13.45 -25.16
CA LYS A 102 3.19 -12.01 -25.35
C LYS A 102 2.61 -11.25 -24.16
N ARG A 103 3.48 -10.48 -23.47
CA ARG A 103 3.08 -9.61 -22.36
C ARG A 103 2.11 -8.54 -22.86
N PHE A 104 1.01 -8.35 -22.15
CA PHE A 104 0.05 -7.30 -22.43
C PHE A 104 -0.15 -6.31 -21.28
N ASP A 105 0.14 -6.73 -20.03
CA ASP A 105 -0.04 -5.90 -18.85
C ASP A 105 0.88 -6.32 -17.69
N GLY A 106 1.03 -5.46 -16.67
CA GLY A 106 1.76 -5.73 -15.44
C GLY A 106 2.20 -4.45 -14.74
N ASN A 107 2.43 -4.56 -13.43
CA ASN A 107 2.77 -3.41 -12.57
C ASN A 107 4.06 -3.57 -11.75
N TYR A 108 4.90 -4.57 -12.05
CA TYR A 108 6.22 -4.69 -11.42
C TYR A 108 7.04 -3.43 -11.66
N GLY A 109 7.72 -2.94 -10.62
CA GLY A 109 8.45 -1.67 -10.64
C GLY A 109 7.59 -0.42 -10.45
N GLY A 110 6.28 -0.60 -10.18
CA GLY A 110 5.34 0.48 -9.82
C GLY A 110 4.68 0.20 -8.48
N ASP A 111 3.52 0.80 -8.24
CA ASP A 111 2.73 0.56 -7.03
C ASP A 111 1.93 -0.75 -7.10
N PRO A 112 1.68 -1.42 -5.97
CA PRO A 112 0.79 -2.57 -5.93
C PRO A 112 -0.63 -2.21 -6.37
N PHE A 113 -1.25 -3.09 -7.15
CA PHE A 113 -2.62 -2.93 -7.59
C PHE A 113 -3.60 -3.52 -6.56
N ALA A 114 -4.57 -2.73 -6.11
CA ALA A 114 -5.57 -3.16 -5.14
C ALA A 114 -6.79 -3.78 -5.83
N VAL A 115 -7.16 -4.99 -5.42
CA VAL A 115 -8.30 -5.75 -5.94
C VAL A 115 -9.23 -6.13 -4.80
N THR A 116 -10.43 -5.56 -4.76
CA THR A 116 -11.47 -6.00 -3.81
C THR A 116 -12.28 -7.13 -4.42
N LEU A 117 -12.15 -8.32 -3.84
CA LEU A 117 -12.80 -9.55 -4.33
C LEU A 117 -14.32 -9.49 -4.14
N GLY A 118 -15.06 -9.90 -5.16
CA GLY A 118 -16.52 -9.85 -5.18
C GLY A 118 -17.09 -8.50 -5.60
N SER A 119 -16.26 -7.50 -5.91
CA SER A 119 -16.71 -6.18 -6.37
C SER A 119 -17.12 -6.16 -7.85
N GLY A 120 -16.67 -7.11 -8.64
CA GLY A 120 -16.83 -7.13 -10.10
C GLY A 120 -15.95 -6.10 -10.82
N ALA A 121 -14.92 -5.56 -10.17
CA ALA A 121 -14.03 -4.57 -10.76
C ALA A 121 -12.96 -5.19 -11.67
N VAL A 122 -12.70 -6.47 -11.52
CA VAL A 122 -11.74 -7.23 -12.33
C VAL A 122 -12.40 -8.39 -13.06
N ILE A 123 -11.68 -9.03 -13.97
CA ILE A 123 -12.20 -10.18 -14.73
C ILE A 123 -12.61 -11.34 -13.81
N PRO A 124 -13.63 -12.15 -14.18
CA PRO A 124 -14.11 -13.26 -13.34
C PRO A 124 -13.02 -14.27 -12.96
N GLY A 125 -12.00 -14.45 -13.80
CA GLY A 125 -10.87 -15.33 -13.52
C GLY A 125 -10.04 -14.84 -12.33
N TRP A 126 -9.91 -13.53 -12.12
CA TRP A 126 -9.23 -12.95 -10.96
C TRP A 126 -10.11 -13.03 -9.71
N GLU A 127 -11.40 -12.67 -9.82
CA GLU A 127 -12.35 -12.76 -8.71
C GLU A 127 -12.37 -14.16 -8.07
N GLN A 128 -12.31 -15.20 -8.91
CA GLN A 128 -12.29 -16.59 -8.46
C GLN A 128 -10.89 -17.06 -8.10
N GLY A 129 -9.89 -16.65 -8.90
CA GLY A 129 -8.52 -17.15 -8.82
C GLY A 129 -7.75 -16.63 -7.61
N LEU A 130 -8.11 -15.46 -7.07
CA LEU A 130 -7.42 -14.87 -5.92
C LEU A 130 -8.05 -15.27 -4.57
N ILE A 131 -9.23 -15.90 -4.55
CA ILE A 131 -9.75 -16.49 -3.31
C ILE A 131 -8.75 -17.50 -2.76
N GLY A 132 -8.48 -17.42 -1.47
CA GLY A 132 -7.58 -18.32 -0.76
C GLY A 132 -6.10 -17.99 -0.88
N ILE A 133 -5.69 -16.97 -1.67
CA ILE A 133 -4.30 -16.51 -1.68
C ILE A 133 -3.96 -15.88 -0.32
N LYS A 134 -2.68 -15.98 0.09
CA LYS A 134 -2.18 -15.40 1.33
C LYS A 134 -1.09 -14.36 1.03
N ALA A 135 -0.84 -13.43 1.96
CA ALA A 135 0.22 -12.45 1.81
C ALA A 135 1.60 -13.14 1.69
N GLY A 136 2.47 -12.62 0.81
CA GLY A 136 3.74 -13.25 0.43
C GLY A 136 3.59 -14.45 -0.51
N GLY A 137 2.37 -14.79 -0.91
CA GLY A 137 2.10 -15.89 -1.86
C GLY A 137 2.24 -15.46 -3.31
N GLN A 138 2.79 -16.35 -4.12
CA GLN A 138 2.83 -16.21 -5.58
C GLN A 138 1.95 -17.27 -6.23
N ARG A 139 1.08 -16.86 -7.13
CA ARG A 139 0.09 -17.71 -7.78
C ARG A 139 0.06 -17.49 -9.29
N GLN A 140 0.03 -18.58 -10.06
CA GLN A 140 -0.27 -18.53 -11.48
C GLN A 140 -1.77 -18.79 -11.70
N LEU A 141 -2.37 -17.99 -12.58
CA LEU A 141 -3.75 -18.13 -13.04
C LEU A 141 -3.74 -18.32 -14.56
N ASP A 142 -4.17 -19.49 -15.04
CA ASP A 142 -4.41 -19.71 -16.47
C ASP A 142 -5.93 -19.63 -16.72
N ILE A 143 -6.35 -18.57 -17.41
CA ILE A 143 -7.74 -18.14 -17.48
C ILE A 143 -8.26 -18.33 -18.90
N PRO A 144 -9.31 -19.13 -19.11
CA PRO A 144 -9.96 -19.25 -20.42
C PRO A 144 -10.65 -17.93 -20.79
N SER A 145 -10.87 -17.72 -22.08
CA SER A 145 -11.41 -16.47 -22.61
C SER A 145 -12.74 -16.06 -21.97
N GLU A 146 -13.60 -17.03 -21.63
CA GLU A 146 -14.93 -16.80 -21.05
C GLU A 146 -14.88 -16.17 -19.65
N LEU A 147 -13.79 -16.40 -18.90
CA LEU A 147 -13.51 -15.80 -17.59
C LEU A 147 -12.58 -14.59 -17.68
N ALA A 148 -12.23 -14.18 -18.90
CA ALA A 148 -11.37 -13.04 -19.21
C ALA A 148 -12.15 -11.99 -20.04
N TYR A 149 -11.74 -11.75 -21.28
CA TYR A 149 -12.32 -10.72 -22.14
C TYR A 149 -13.24 -11.28 -23.25
N GLY A 150 -13.43 -12.61 -23.31
CA GLY A 150 -14.35 -13.30 -24.19
C GLY A 150 -14.17 -13.01 -25.67
N ALA A 151 -15.29 -13.09 -26.42
CA ALA A 151 -15.33 -12.84 -27.86
C ALA A 151 -15.06 -11.38 -28.26
N ALA A 152 -15.04 -10.44 -27.32
CA ALA A 152 -14.72 -9.04 -27.58
C ALA A 152 -13.21 -8.77 -27.59
N GLY A 153 -12.44 -9.52 -26.78
CA GLY A 153 -11.04 -9.17 -26.50
C GLY A 153 -10.90 -7.84 -25.75
N SER A 154 -9.70 -7.28 -25.71
CA SER A 154 -9.45 -5.97 -25.10
C SER A 154 -8.41 -5.18 -25.90
N GLY A 155 -8.86 -4.12 -26.57
CA GLY A 155 -8.02 -3.28 -27.41
C GLY A 155 -7.25 -4.07 -28.48
N ASP A 156 -6.05 -3.59 -28.81
CA ASP A 156 -5.11 -4.28 -29.73
C ASP A 156 -4.22 -5.31 -29.01
N ALA A 157 -4.28 -5.34 -27.68
CA ALA A 157 -3.39 -6.15 -26.86
C ALA A 157 -3.91 -7.57 -26.64
N ILE A 158 -5.23 -7.74 -26.50
CA ILE A 158 -5.86 -9.04 -26.25
C ILE A 158 -6.88 -9.33 -27.35
N PRO A 159 -6.53 -10.21 -28.32
CA PRO A 159 -7.45 -10.59 -29.40
C PRO A 159 -8.74 -11.26 -28.88
N PRO A 160 -9.83 -11.28 -29.70
CA PRO A 160 -11.01 -12.07 -29.40
C PRO A 160 -10.69 -13.53 -29.05
N ASP A 161 -11.47 -14.10 -28.12
CA ASP A 161 -11.40 -15.50 -27.69
C ASP A 161 -10.02 -15.96 -27.19
N SER A 162 -9.21 -15.02 -26.69
CA SER A 162 -7.88 -15.32 -26.17
C SER A 162 -7.92 -15.76 -24.70
N ALA A 163 -7.32 -16.90 -24.40
CA ALA A 163 -6.94 -17.27 -23.05
C ALA A 163 -5.73 -16.43 -22.60
N ILE A 164 -5.67 -16.12 -21.32
CA ILE A 164 -4.60 -15.31 -20.72
C ILE A 164 -4.05 -15.97 -19.47
N SER A 165 -2.76 -15.79 -19.24
CA SER A 165 -2.08 -16.32 -18.06
C SER A 165 -1.45 -15.19 -17.27
N PHE A 166 -1.55 -15.25 -15.94
CA PHE A 166 -0.94 -14.30 -15.01
C PHE A 166 -0.04 -15.01 -14.02
N ILE A 167 1.02 -14.33 -13.60
CA ILE A 167 1.60 -14.54 -12.27
C ILE A 167 1.19 -13.34 -11.42
N VAL A 168 0.76 -13.64 -10.20
CA VAL A 168 0.29 -12.67 -9.21
C VAL A 168 1.03 -12.90 -7.91
N ASP A 169 1.72 -11.86 -7.41
CA ASP A 169 2.36 -11.80 -6.09
C ASP A 169 1.46 -11.00 -5.14
N ALA A 170 0.89 -11.65 -4.15
CA ALA A 170 0.08 -10.98 -3.14
C ALA A 170 0.99 -10.40 -2.05
N VAL A 171 1.13 -9.08 -2.01
CA VAL A 171 1.97 -8.40 -1.02
C VAL A 171 1.22 -8.10 0.28
N ALA A 172 -0.10 -7.89 0.20
CA ALA A 172 -0.93 -7.61 1.36
C ALA A 172 -2.36 -8.12 1.14
N ILE A 173 -2.99 -8.55 2.23
CA ILE A 173 -4.41 -8.91 2.24
C ILE A 173 -5.08 -8.16 3.38
N VAL A 174 -6.05 -7.34 3.04
CA VAL A 174 -6.92 -6.66 3.99
C VAL A 174 -8.23 -7.42 4.03
N PRO A 175 -8.61 -8.01 5.17
CA PRO A 175 -9.88 -8.70 5.30
C PRO A 175 -11.05 -7.73 5.11
N PRO A 176 -12.26 -8.22 4.79
CA PRO A 176 -13.44 -7.38 4.77
C PRO A 176 -13.67 -6.77 6.16
N ILE A 177 -13.94 -5.47 6.20
CA ILE A 177 -14.12 -4.72 7.44
C ILE A 177 -15.60 -4.38 7.61
N ASP A 178 -16.17 -4.74 8.76
CA ASP A 178 -17.46 -4.21 9.18
C ASP A 178 -17.23 -2.86 9.89
N PRO A 179 -17.82 -1.76 9.44
CA PRO A 179 -17.76 -0.49 10.16
C PRO A 179 -18.24 -0.57 11.62
N ALA A 180 -19.00 -1.61 11.97
CA ALA A 180 -19.42 -1.88 13.34
C ALA A 180 -18.27 -2.38 14.23
N ASP A 181 -17.19 -2.88 13.63
CA ASP A 181 -15.98 -3.34 14.36
C ASP A 181 -15.01 -2.18 14.67
N ALA A 182 -15.36 -0.93 14.28
CA ALA A 182 -14.59 0.24 14.64
C ALA A 182 -14.45 0.31 16.18
N PRO A 183 -13.22 0.51 16.68
CA PRO A 183 -13.03 0.57 18.13
C PRO A 183 -13.74 1.78 18.73
N GLU A 184 -14.43 1.56 19.86
CA GLU A 184 -14.93 2.65 20.67
C GLU A 184 -13.77 3.26 21.46
N ILE A 185 -13.25 4.38 20.98
CA ILE A 185 -12.13 5.12 21.61
C ILE A 185 -12.67 6.39 22.24
N THR A 186 -12.33 6.62 23.50
CA THR A 186 -12.58 7.87 24.20
C THR A 186 -11.25 8.50 24.56
N ILE A 187 -11.01 9.70 24.06
CA ILE A 187 -9.83 10.51 24.41
C ILE A 187 -10.28 11.58 25.39
N GLU A 188 -9.72 11.58 26.59
CA GLU A 188 -9.87 12.69 27.50
C GLU A 188 -8.97 13.84 27.02
N GLY A 189 -9.54 15.05 26.85
CA GLY A 189 -8.77 16.21 26.42
C GLY A 189 -7.60 16.47 27.37
N ALA A 190 -6.42 16.70 26.83
CA ALA A 190 -5.17 16.90 27.55
C ALA A 190 -4.48 18.21 27.12
N ALA A 191 -3.52 18.66 27.91
CA ALA A 191 -2.60 19.70 27.50
C ALA A 191 -1.65 19.16 26.41
N ASN A 192 -1.10 20.08 25.59
CA ASN A 192 -0.12 19.76 24.56
C ASN A 192 1.09 19.03 25.18
N VAL A 193 1.65 18.09 24.41
CA VAL A 193 2.86 17.33 24.77
C VAL A 193 4.09 17.95 24.10
N ASP A 194 5.25 17.81 24.74
CA ASP A 194 6.52 18.33 24.20
C ASP A 194 7.22 17.35 23.25
N ALA A 195 6.78 16.08 23.25
CA ALA A 195 7.35 15.00 22.44
C ALA A 195 6.27 13.97 22.11
N LEU A 196 6.52 13.16 21.08
CA LEU A 196 5.67 12.03 20.68
C LEU A 196 5.47 11.07 21.87
N VAL A 197 4.21 10.75 22.16
CA VAL A 197 3.83 9.72 23.14
C VAL A 197 3.18 8.56 22.39
N SER A 198 3.66 7.34 22.67
CA SER A 198 3.19 6.11 22.02
C SER A 198 2.72 5.12 23.08
N GLU A 199 1.56 4.53 22.87
CA GLU A 199 0.97 3.50 23.74
C GLU A 199 0.39 2.36 22.89
N ASP A 200 0.89 1.14 23.08
CA ASP A 200 0.33 -0.05 22.43
C ASP A 200 -0.94 -0.48 23.16
N LEU A 201 -2.09 -0.41 22.47
CA LEU A 201 -3.39 -0.83 23.00
C LEU A 201 -3.64 -2.32 22.74
N VAL A 202 -3.10 -2.83 21.61
CA VAL A 202 -3.12 -4.25 21.23
C VAL A 202 -1.78 -4.61 20.63
N ASP A 203 -1.16 -5.67 21.15
CA ASP A 203 0.04 -6.23 20.55
C ASP A 203 -0.29 -7.04 19.30
N GLY A 204 0.25 -6.63 18.14
CA GLY A 204 0.17 -7.41 16.90
C GLY A 204 1.06 -8.67 16.94
N LYS A 205 0.79 -9.61 16.03
CA LYS A 205 1.53 -10.89 15.95
C LYS A 205 2.17 -11.13 14.58
N GLY A 206 1.80 -10.33 13.57
CA GLY A 206 2.35 -10.41 12.22
C GLY A 206 3.70 -9.69 12.09
N ASP A 207 4.05 -9.35 10.86
CA ASP A 207 5.30 -8.68 10.51
C ASP A 207 5.41 -7.31 11.17
N GLU A 208 6.65 -6.91 11.46
CA GLU A 208 6.96 -5.65 12.11
C GLU A 208 7.19 -4.54 11.07
N ALA A 209 6.47 -3.42 11.21
CA ALA A 209 6.69 -2.23 10.41
C ALA A 209 8.04 -1.59 10.73
N LYS A 210 8.80 -1.25 9.70
CA LYS A 210 10.13 -0.63 9.79
C LYS A 210 10.10 0.76 9.16
N THR A 211 11.09 1.57 9.50
CA THR A 211 11.36 2.81 8.76
C THR A 211 11.62 2.47 7.29
N GLY A 212 11.01 3.20 6.37
CA GLY A 212 11.06 2.95 4.93
C GLY A 212 10.02 1.96 4.39
N SER A 213 9.28 1.26 5.26
CA SER A 213 8.20 0.36 4.82
C SER A 213 6.99 1.13 4.29
N ASN A 214 6.30 0.55 3.32
CA ASN A 214 4.91 0.85 3.05
C ASN A 214 4.04 0.14 4.08
N VAL A 215 3.04 0.83 4.62
CA VAL A 215 2.08 0.25 5.56
C VAL A 215 0.66 0.54 5.13
N LEU A 216 -0.24 -0.41 5.41
CA LEU A 216 -1.68 -0.20 5.29
C LEU A 216 -2.27 -0.12 6.69
N VAL A 217 -3.02 0.95 6.96
CA VAL A 217 -3.53 1.23 8.29
C VAL A 217 -4.98 1.69 8.26
N HIS A 218 -5.74 1.36 9.32
CA HIS A 218 -6.90 2.15 9.70
C HIS A 218 -6.52 3.17 10.75
N ILE A 219 -7.09 4.36 10.64
CA ILE A 219 -6.77 5.50 11.50
C ILE A 219 -8.06 6.12 12.02
N ILE A 220 -8.08 6.45 13.32
CA ILE A 220 -9.01 7.39 13.91
C ILE A 220 -8.21 8.55 14.49
N ALA A 221 -8.51 9.77 14.09
CA ALA A 221 -7.83 10.98 14.52
C ALA A 221 -8.71 11.81 15.43
N PHE A 222 -8.14 12.35 16.50
CA PHE A 222 -8.82 13.16 17.51
C PHE A 222 -8.09 14.46 17.76
N ASN A 223 -8.82 15.49 18.11
CA ASN A 223 -8.28 16.71 18.69
C ASN A 223 -7.78 16.40 20.12
N ALA A 224 -6.50 16.52 20.38
CA ALA A 224 -5.93 16.19 21.69
C ALA A 224 -6.47 17.07 22.81
N ALA A 225 -6.79 18.35 22.54
CA ALA A 225 -7.27 19.28 23.56
C ALA A 225 -8.73 19.02 23.98
N THR A 226 -9.56 18.50 23.07
CA THR A 226 -11.01 18.33 23.32
C THR A 226 -11.47 16.89 23.38
N GLY A 227 -10.67 15.94 22.83
CA GLY A 227 -11.07 14.55 22.63
C GLY A 227 -12.08 14.35 21.49
N GLU A 228 -12.40 15.40 20.70
CA GLU A 228 -13.33 15.29 19.58
C GLU A 228 -12.73 14.50 18.42
N GLU A 229 -13.47 13.52 17.87
CA GLU A 229 -13.08 12.79 16.67
C GLU A 229 -13.12 13.74 15.47
N LEU A 230 -12.00 13.80 14.76
CA LEU A 230 -11.79 14.65 13.58
C LEU A 230 -11.99 13.89 12.28
N ALA A 231 -11.49 12.66 12.21
CA ALA A 231 -11.56 11.80 11.04
C ALA A 231 -11.44 10.33 11.44
N SER A 232 -12.02 9.45 10.62
CA SER A 232 -11.91 8.01 10.78
C SER A 232 -11.94 7.36 9.41
N THR A 233 -11.07 6.37 9.19
CA THR A 233 -11.06 5.53 7.98
C THR A 233 -11.91 4.26 8.16
N TRP A 234 -12.41 3.98 9.34
CA TRP A 234 -13.21 2.80 9.65
C TRP A 234 -14.59 2.77 8.99
N GLY A 235 -15.00 3.82 8.35
CA GLY A 235 -16.25 3.85 7.56
C GLY A 235 -16.01 3.57 6.08
N ASP A 236 -14.76 3.41 5.66
CA ASP A 236 -14.34 3.14 4.29
C ASP A 236 -13.69 1.74 4.24
N PRO A 237 -14.07 0.88 3.29
CA PRO A 237 -13.43 -0.42 3.11
C PRO A 237 -11.96 -0.32 2.68
N SER A 238 -11.51 0.87 2.30
CA SER A 238 -10.13 1.10 1.84
C SER A 238 -9.26 1.63 2.97
N PRO A 239 -8.22 0.90 3.40
CA PRO A 239 -7.24 1.42 4.33
C PRO A 239 -6.40 2.53 3.71
N VAL A 240 -5.73 3.31 4.55
CA VAL A 240 -4.76 4.31 4.11
C VAL A 240 -3.39 3.66 3.94
N GLY A 241 -2.79 3.86 2.77
CA GLY A 241 -1.38 3.54 2.54
C GLY A 241 -0.49 4.69 3.01
N LEU A 242 0.54 4.39 3.77
CA LEU A 242 1.54 5.34 4.23
C LEU A 242 2.93 4.79 3.94
N LEU A 243 3.83 5.66 3.46
CA LEU A 243 5.25 5.38 3.36
C LEU A 243 5.94 5.95 4.62
N LEU A 244 6.67 5.10 5.35
CA LEU A 244 7.33 5.46 6.62
C LEU A 244 8.72 6.08 6.39
N GLU A 245 8.79 7.08 5.50
CA GLU A 245 10.00 7.85 5.24
C GLU A 245 9.70 9.35 5.17
N GLU A 246 10.75 10.17 5.21
CA GLU A 246 10.62 11.64 5.20
C GLU A 246 9.84 12.12 3.96
N GLY A 247 8.77 12.84 4.21
CA GLY A 247 7.85 13.34 3.18
C GLY A 247 6.74 12.37 2.76
N GLY A 248 6.78 11.11 3.19
CA GLY A 248 5.74 10.11 2.86
C GLY A 248 4.49 10.21 3.74
N SER A 249 4.60 10.83 4.93
CA SER A 249 3.47 11.03 5.86
C SER A 249 3.79 12.15 6.87
N LEU A 250 2.91 12.34 7.88
CA LEU A 250 3.20 13.24 9.00
C LEU A 250 4.42 12.74 9.79
N PRO A 251 5.34 13.64 10.22
CA PRO A 251 6.53 13.25 10.98
C PRO A 251 6.22 12.36 12.18
N GLY A 252 5.19 12.69 12.96
CA GLY A 252 4.79 11.88 14.12
C GLY A 252 4.28 10.47 13.77
N LEU A 253 3.74 10.25 12.56
CA LEU A 253 3.38 8.91 12.09
C LEU A 253 4.62 8.13 11.65
N ILE A 254 5.55 8.79 10.94
CA ILE A 254 6.82 8.20 10.49
C ILE A 254 7.65 7.74 11.68
N GLU A 255 7.65 8.49 12.79
CA GLU A 255 8.35 8.12 14.02
C GLU A 255 7.58 7.09 14.85
N GLY A 256 6.25 7.20 14.91
CA GLY A 256 5.42 6.45 15.85
C GLY A 256 4.97 5.06 15.38
N ILE A 257 4.89 4.80 14.07
CA ILE A 257 4.42 3.51 13.53
C ILE A 257 5.51 2.43 13.54
N PRO A 258 6.79 2.70 13.25
CA PRO A 258 7.82 1.68 13.30
C PRO A 258 7.84 0.92 14.63
N GLY A 259 8.08 -0.40 14.56
CA GLY A 259 8.00 -1.31 15.70
C GLY A 259 6.59 -1.85 16.00
N MET A 260 5.53 -1.33 15.37
CA MET A 260 4.23 -2.00 15.39
C MET A 260 4.29 -3.31 14.62
N LYS A 261 3.51 -4.29 15.05
CA LYS A 261 3.30 -5.54 14.31
C LYS A 261 1.91 -5.58 13.71
N VAL A 262 1.79 -6.21 12.54
CA VAL A 262 0.50 -6.43 11.87
C VAL A 262 -0.50 -7.06 12.83
N GLY A 263 -1.73 -6.54 12.84
CA GLY A 263 -2.80 -6.87 13.78
C GLY A 263 -2.70 -6.13 15.12
N GLY A 264 -1.73 -5.21 15.26
CA GLY A 264 -1.56 -4.36 16.44
C GLY A 264 -2.36 -3.07 16.35
N ARG A 265 -2.68 -2.52 17.52
CA ARG A 265 -3.30 -1.19 17.68
C ARG A 265 -2.44 -0.33 18.56
N ARG A 266 -2.14 0.89 18.11
CA ARG A 266 -1.32 1.87 18.84
C ARG A 266 -2.01 3.22 18.87
N GLN A 267 -1.95 3.86 20.03
CA GLN A 267 -2.30 5.27 20.18
C GLN A 267 -1.02 6.11 20.14
N LEU A 268 -1.03 7.16 19.32
CA LEU A 268 0.02 8.16 19.27
C LEU A 268 -0.58 9.50 19.70
N THR A 269 0.08 10.22 20.62
CA THR A 269 -0.17 11.64 20.84
C THR A 269 0.98 12.41 20.20
N ILE A 270 0.68 13.10 19.11
CA ILE A 270 1.65 13.74 18.23
C ILE A 270 1.64 15.24 18.53
N PRO A 271 2.79 15.83 18.93
CA PRO A 271 2.93 17.26 19.11
C PRO A 271 2.50 17.99 17.82
N PHE A 272 1.90 19.14 17.94
CA PHE A 272 1.47 19.91 16.77
C PHE A 272 2.60 20.17 15.76
N ALA A 273 3.85 20.29 16.23
CA ALA A 273 5.01 20.51 15.38
C ALA A 273 5.29 19.33 14.43
N ASP A 274 5.00 18.10 14.87
CA ASP A 274 5.19 16.86 14.12
C ASP A 274 3.88 16.38 13.45
N ALA A 275 2.82 17.21 13.52
CA ALA A 275 1.53 17.01 12.88
C ALA A 275 1.24 18.12 11.85
N PHE A 276 0.33 19.05 12.16
CA PHE A 276 -0.11 20.12 11.25
C PHE A 276 0.47 21.50 11.60
N GLY A 277 1.44 21.57 12.49
CA GLY A 277 2.16 22.78 12.82
C GLY A 277 1.31 23.88 13.47
N THR A 278 1.79 25.11 13.29
CA THR A 278 1.13 26.33 13.82
C THR A 278 -0.11 26.73 13.04
N ASP A 279 -0.35 26.15 11.86
CA ASP A 279 -1.48 26.49 10.99
C ASP A 279 -2.71 25.63 11.29
N GLY A 280 -2.50 24.42 11.86
CA GLY A 280 -3.55 23.43 12.06
C GLY A 280 -4.02 22.83 10.74
N ASN A 281 -5.23 22.24 10.74
CA ASN A 281 -5.84 21.66 9.54
C ASN A 281 -7.33 22.03 9.48
N SER A 282 -7.69 22.93 8.55
CA SER A 282 -9.07 23.42 8.40
C SER A 282 -10.05 22.34 7.94
N ASP A 283 -9.60 21.41 7.11
CA ASP A 283 -10.45 20.34 6.54
C ASP A 283 -10.85 19.35 7.63
N MET A 284 -9.91 19.04 8.52
CA MET A 284 -10.16 18.25 9.72
C MET A 284 -10.71 19.04 10.90
N LYS A 285 -10.86 20.36 10.77
CA LYS A 285 -11.24 21.27 11.85
C LYS A 285 -10.30 21.22 13.06
N LEU A 286 -9.03 20.88 12.85
CA LEU A 286 -8.00 20.91 13.88
C LEU A 286 -7.46 22.35 14.01
N PRO A 287 -7.59 23.00 15.18
CA PRO A 287 -7.11 24.36 15.37
C PRO A 287 -5.58 24.46 15.26
N ALA A 288 -5.10 25.68 15.03
CA ALA A 288 -3.68 26.03 15.07
C ALA A 288 -3.01 25.59 16.37
N SER A 289 -1.78 25.11 16.27
CA SER A 289 -0.96 24.69 17.43
C SER A 289 -1.65 23.72 18.39
N THR A 290 -2.47 22.81 17.84
CA THR A 290 -3.17 21.77 18.59
C THR A 290 -2.56 20.41 18.27
N ASP A 291 -2.24 19.64 19.29
CA ASP A 291 -1.73 18.29 19.16
C ASP A 291 -2.79 17.35 18.56
N LEU A 292 -2.32 16.29 17.92
CA LEU A 292 -3.16 15.28 17.31
C LEU A 292 -3.04 13.98 18.09
N VAL A 293 -4.16 13.37 18.46
CA VAL A 293 -4.18 11.97 18.90
C VAL A 293 -4.62 11.10 17.74
N VAL A 294 -3.87 10.03 17.48
CA VAL A 294 -4.18 9.09 16.41
C VAL A 294 -4.20 7.68 16.97
N VAL A 295 -5.27 6.94 16.73
CA VAL A 295 -5.33 5.51 17.01
C VAL A 295 -5.20 4.78 15.68
N ILE A 296 -4.24 3.87 15.60
CA ILE A 296 -3.78 3.21 14.38
C ILE A 296 -3.93 1.70 14.53
N ASP A 297 -4.60 1.06 13.59
CA ASP A 297 -4.58 -0.38 13.40
C ASP A 297 -3.67 -0.70 12.21
N LEU A 298 -2.59 -1.44 12.45
CA LEU A 298 -1.68 -1.87 11.39
C LEU A 298 -2.21 -3.15 10.74
N LEU A 299 -2.60 -3.03 9.47
CA LEU A 299 -3.21 -4.11 8.69
C LEU A 299 -2.18 -4.89 7.87
N SER A 300 -1.17 -4.19 7.35
CA SER A 300 -0.09 -4.81 6.57
C SER A 300 1.15 -3.92 6.56
N THR A 301 2.31 -4.54 6.28
CA THR A 301 3.59 -3.84 6.02
C THR A 301 4.34 -4.58 4.92
N PHE A 302 4.97 -3.88 3.96
CA PHE A 302 5.70 -4.42 2.82
C PHE A 302 6.71 -3.41 2.26
#